data_3cf34edb48ea3544b1a6933defcf210b
#
_entry.id   3cf34edb48ea3544b1a6933defcf210b
#
_cell.length_a   1.000
_cell.length_b   1.000
_cell.length_c   1.000
_cell.angle_alpha   90.00
_cell.angle_beta   90.00
_cell.angle_gamma   90.00
#
_symmetry.space_group_name_H-M   'P 1'
#
loop_
_entity.id
_entity.type
_entity.pdbx_description
1 polymer ?
#
loop_
_entity_poly.entity_id
_entity_poly.type
_entity_poly.pdbx_seq_one_letter_code
_entity_poly.pdbx_strand_id
1 'polypeptide(L)'
;MKIVILGTAWPYRGGLTVYNERLAHEFAAQGDEVTIYTFTLQYPSFLFPGKTQYSTEPAPQDLKIVRSLNSVNPFSWGKTGRAIKALKPDILVIKFWLPFMAPCLGRVARIVKRGGTKVVSILDNIIPHEHRPGDRLFGRYFTRSVDGFVAMSDSVLEDLNQFDTVKPRVFCRHPLYDNFGAKASREESLKFLGLDPGQRYMLFFGLIRDYKGLDLLLKAYADSRFRKMNVKLIVAGEFYSGSEKYFEMEKQLGLEGMVVWKSDFVPDSEVRYCFGAADIIVQPYKSATQSGVTQIAYHFEKPMLVTNVGGLAEIVPDGKVGYVVEPDSARIADALVDFFENSRQDQFTEGILSEKKQYAWSNMTRSVKKAAE
;
A
#
# COMPACT_ATOMS: atom_id res chain seq x y z
N MET A 1 6.86 22.94 -12.56
CA MET A 1 8.02 22.18 -13.09
C MET A 1 7.55 21.17 -14.12
N LYS A 2 8.45 20.66 -14.95
CA LYS A 2 8.16 19.54 -15.84
C LYS A 2 8.68 18.24 -15.22
N ILE A 3 7.78 17.33 -14.88
CA ILE A 3 8.05 16.08 -14.18
C ILE A 3 7.78 14.91 -15.13
N VAL A 4 8.72 13.98 -15.22
CA VAL A 4 8.49 12.69 -15.87
C VAL A 4 8.55 11.60 -14.80
N ILE A 5 7.53 10.74 -14.76
CA ILE A 5 7.54 9.53 -13.94
C ILE A 5 7.84 8.35 -14.85
N LEU A 6 8.86 7.56 -14.53
CA LEU A 6 9.19 6.34 -15.23
C LEU A 6 8.89 5.15 -14.32
N GLY A 7 7.86 4.40 -14.66
CA GLY A 7 7.42 3.26 -13.86
C GLY A 7 6.17 2.61 -14.40
N THR A 8 5.56 1.75 -13.59
CA THR A 8 4.34 1.02 -13.95
C THR A 8 3.15 1.97 -13.92
N ALA A 9 2.35 1.95 -15.00
CA ALA A 9 1.09 2.69 -15.11
C ALA A 9 0.17 1.91 -16.07
N TRP A 10 -1.04 2.38 -16.29
CA TRP A 10 -1.95 1.77 -17.25
C TRP A 10 -1.22 1.39 -18.56
N PRO A 11 -1.44 0.18 -19.13
CA PRO A 11 -2.50 -0.79 -18.86
C PRO A 11 -2.17 -1.83 -17.78
N TYR A 12 -1.09 -1.65 -17.04
CA TYR A 12 -0.77 -2.56 -15.94
C TYR A 12 -1.70 -2.32 -14.75
N ARG A 13 -1.85 -3.34 -13.87
CA ARG A 13 -2.64 -3.28 -12.65
C ARG A 13 -1.76 -3.46 -11.41
N GLY A 14 -2.31 -3.13 -10.25
CA GLY A 14 -1.69 -3.34 -8.94
C GLY A 14 -1.09 -2.10 -8.30
N GLY A 15 -0.55 -2.26 -7.12
CA GLY A 15 -0.13 -1.15 -6.26
C GLY A 15 0.86 -0.17 -6.87
N LEU A 16 1.78 -0.66 -7.73
CA LEU A 16 2.75 0.21 -8.43
C LEU A 16 2.08 1.15 -9.43
N THR A 17 1.07 0.65 -10.15
CA THR A 17 0.27 1.45 -11.09
C THR A 17 -0.47 2.55 -10.36
N VAL A 18 -1.26 2.16 -9.36
CA VAL A 18 -2.06 3.09 -8.53
C VAL A 18 -1.16 4.14 -7.90
N TYR A 19 -0.01 3.74 -7.37
CA TYR A 19 0.94 4.67 -6.76
C TYR A 19 1.46 5.72 -7.75
N ASN A 20 1.95 5.29 -8.92
CA ASN A 20 2.54 6.19 -9.90
C ASN A 20 1.51 7.13 -10.53
N GLU A 21 0.30 6.66 -10.78
CA GLU A 21 -0.81 7.47 -11.29
C GLU A 21 -1.26 8.48 -10.25
N ARG A 22 -1.42 8.05 -8.98
CA ARG A 22 -1.77 8.99 -7.91
C ARG A 22 -0.68 10.03 -7.65
N LEU A 23 0.60 9.63 -7.73
CA LEU A 23 1.73 10.57 -7.64
C LEU A 23 1.70 11.60 -8.79
N ALA A 24 1.34 11.17 -9.99
CA ALA A 24 1.19 12.07 -11.13
C ALA A 24 0.07 13.09 -10.91
N HIS A 25 -1.09 12.65 -10.40
CA HIS A 25 -2.18 13.55 -10.02
C HIS A 25 -1.76 14.59 -8.98
N GLU A 26 -0.98 14.18 -7.95
CA GLU A 26 -0.53 15.10 -6.92
C GLU A 26 0.42 16.18 -7.47
N PHE A 27 1.36 15.80 -8.33
CA PHE A 27 2.20 16.79 -9.01
C PHE A 27 1.39 17.72 -9.90
N ALA A 28 0.44 17.18 -10.67
CA ALA A 28 -0.45 17.98 -11.52
C ALA A 28 -1.32 18.95 -10.70
N ALA A 29 -1.86 18.51 -9.57
CA ALA A 29 -2.63 19.35 -8.64
C ALA A 29 -1.79 20.51 -8.05
N GLN A 30 -0.47 20.36 -7.98
CA GLN A 30 0.48 21.40 -7.58
C GLN A 30 0.92 22.31 -8.74
N GLY A 31 0.34 22.14 -9.93
CA GLY A 31 0.66 22.95 -11.12
C GLY A 31 1.87 22.48 -11.90
N ASP A 32 2.39 21.27 -11.65
CA ASP A 32 3.49 20.70 -12.43
C ASP A 32 2.95 20.04 -13.73
N GLU A 33 3.71 20.15 -14.83
CA GLU A 33 3.43 19.39 -16.07
C GLU A 33 3.95 17.96 -15.92
N VAL A 34 3.06 16.98 -15.93
CA VAL A 34 3.44 15.58 -15.66
C VAL A 34 3.21 14.69 -16.87
N THR A 35 4.18 13.79 -17.13
CA THR A 35 4.05 12.70 -18.12
C THR A 35 4.56 11.40 -17.50
N ILE A 36 3.79 10.32 -17.61
CA ILE A 36 4.22 8.99 -17.17
C ILE A 36 4.75 8.22 -18.37
N TYR A 37 5.97 7.70 -18.27
CA TYR A 37 6.51 6.70 -19.20
C TYR A 37 6.41 5.33 -18.57
N THR A 38 5.68 4.43 -19.24
CA THR A 38 5.43 3.08 -18.74
C THR A 38 5.92 1.99 -19.72
N PHE A 39 5.74 0.76 -19.31
CA PHE A 39 6.23 -0.39 -20.01
C PHE A 39 5.35 -0.78 -21.20
N THR A 40 5.98 -1.27 -22.27
CA THR A 40 5.36 -2.11 -23.30
C THR A 40 5.42 -3.58 -22.90
N LEU A 41 6.47 -3.97 -22.15
CA LEU A 41 6.63 -5.25 -21.48
C LEU A 41 7.32 -5.02 -20.14
N GLN A 42 6.61 -5.29 -19.03
CA GLN A 42 7.17 -5.16 -17.67
C GLN A 42 7.85 -6.46 -17.23
N TYR A 43 7.12 -7.57 -17.27
CA TYR A 43 7.65 -8.89 -16.99
C TYR A 43 7.41 -9.83 -18.16
N PRO A 44 8.42 -10.61 -18.59
CA PRO A 44 8.18 -11.79 -19.43
C PRO A 44 7.16 -12.71 -18.76
N SER A 45 6.31 -13.38 -19.54
CA SER A 45 5.20 -14.20 -19.03
C SER A 45 5.64 -15.26 -18.02
N PHE A 46 6.82 -15.85 -18.22
CA PHE A 46 7.37 -16.89 -17.34
C PHE A 46 7.88 -16.35 -15.98
N LEU A 47 8.05 -15.04 -15.84
CA LEU A 47 8.46 -14.40 -14.57
C LEU A 47 7.29 -13.82 -13.80
N PHE A 48 6.10 -13.77 -14.38
CA PHE A 48 4.93 -13.20 -13.73
C PHE A 48 4.11 -14.30 -13.03
N PRO A 49 3.96 -14.25 -11.70
CA PRO A 49 3.31 -15.32 -10.93
C PRO A 49 1.78 -15.30 -11.02
N GLY A 50 1.17 -14.27 -11.62
CA GLY A 50 -0.28 -14.09 -11.70
C GLY A 50 -0.88 -14.48 -13.06
N LYS A 51 -2.23 -14.54 -13.15
CA LYS A 51 -2.96 -14.84 -14.40
C LYS A 51 -2.80 -13.75 -15.45
N THR A 52 -2.82 -12.49 -15.06
CA THR A 52 -2.62 -11.33 -15.93
C THR A 52 -2.01 -10.17 -15.17
N GLN A 53 -1.14 -9.41 -15.84
CA GLN A 53 -0.58 -8.15 -15.31
C GLN A 53 -1.32 -6.91 -15.83
N TYR A 54 -2.38 -7.10 -16.61
CA TYR A 54 -3.11 -6.00 -17.27
C TYR A 54 -4.43 -5.72 -16.55
N SER A 55 -4.79 -4.43 -16.52
CA SER A 55 -6.09 -3.94 -16.06
C SER A 55 -7.17 -4.21 -17.12
N THR A 56 -8.39 -4.41 -16.66
CA THR A 56 -9.61 -4.41 -17.49
C THR A 56 -10.26 -3.03 -17.56
N GLU A 57 -9.78 -2.09 -16.72
CA GLU A 57 -10.31 -0.73 -16.68
C GLU A 57 -9.82 0.12 -17.88
N PRO A 58 -10.60 1.10 -18.32
CA PRO A 58 -10.19 2.02 -19.38
C PRO A 58 -8.98 2.86 -18.99
N ALA A 59 -8.29 3.44 -19.96
CA ALA A 59 -7.17 4.35 -19.71
C ALA A 59 -7.63 5.59 -18.96
N PRO A 60 -6.88 6.07 -17.95
CA PRO A 60 -7.12 7.37 -17.34
C PRO A 60 -7.08 8.49 -18.41
N GLN A 61 -8.12 9.30 -18.49
CA GLN A 61 -8.24 10.34 -19.51
C GLN A 61 -7.50 11.62 -19.15
N ASP A 62 -7.22 11.81 -17.88
CA ASP A 62 -6.59 12.98 -17.26
C ASP A 62 -5.08 12.84 -17.06
N LEU A 63 -4.50 11.68 -17.41
CA LEU A 63 -3.07 11.41 -17.32
C LEU A 63 -2.44 11.19 -18.69
N LYS A 64 -1.32 11.85 -18.94
CA LYS A 64 -0.50 11.60 -20.13
C LYS A 64 0.41 10.40 -19.90
N ILE A 65 0.02 9.24 -20.42
CA ILE A 65 0.76 7.97 -20.30
C ILE A 65 1.35 7.57 -21.64
N VAL A 66 2.67 7.32 -21.68
CA VAL A 66 3.41 6.92 -22.87
C VAL A 66 4.00 5.52 -22.66
N ARG A 67 3.53 4.54 -23.42
CA ARG A 67 4.07 3.16 -23.40
C ARG A 67 5.29 3.07 -24.30
N SER A 68 6.48 2.85 -23.74
CA SER A 68 7.69 2.82 -24.56
C SER A 68 8.81 1.89 -24.04
N LEU A 69 8.85 1.57 -22.75
CA LEU A 69 9.93 0.80 -22.16
C LEU A 69 9.64 -0.71 -22.18
N ASN A 70 10.56 -1.51 -22.71
CA ASN A 70 10.55 -2.96 -22.57
C ASN A 70 11.66 -3.37 -21.60
N SER A 71 11.35 -4.06 -20.52
CA SER A 71 12.29 -4.37 -19.42
C SER A 71 13.52 -5.18 -19.86
N VAL A 72 13.38 -5.98 -20.91
CA VAL A 72 14.42 -6.91 -21.39
C VAL A 72 15.04 -6.52 -22.75
N ASN A 73 14.55 -5.45 -23.39
CA ASN A 73 15.06 -5.01 -24.71
C ASN A 73 15.91 -3.74 -24.60
N PRO A 74 17.27 -3.83 -24.70
CA PRO A 74 18.16 -2.67 -24.57
C PRO A 74 17.94 -1.55 -25.60
N PHE A 75 17.44 -1.88 -26.80
CA PHE A 75 17.13 -0.87 -27.82
C PHE A 75 15.99 0.04 -27.37
N SER A 76 14.97 -0.53 -26.69
CA SER A 76 13.88 0.26 -26.11
C SER A 76 14.37 1.21 -25.03
N TRP A 77 15.36 0.81 -24.21
CA TRP A 77 15.93 1.65 -23.15
C TRP A 77 16.57 2.91 -23.74
N GLY A 78 17.34 2.74 -24.83
CA GLY A 78 17.93 3.85 -25.55
C GLY A 78 16.91 4.78 -26.19
N LYS A 79 15.85 4.21 -26.82
CA LYS A 79 14.75 4.97 -27.44
C LYS A 79 13.99 5.76 -26.38
N THR A 80 13.56 5.12 -25.29
CA THR A 80 12.83 5.75 -24.19
C THR A 80 13.66 6.85 -23.53
N GLY A 81 14.94 6.58 -23.24
CA GLY A 81 15.81 7.57 -22.63
C GLY A 81 16.01 8.82 -23.50
N ARG A 82 16.16 8.67 -24.82
CA ARG A 82 16.26 9.81 -25.75
C ARG A 82 14.95 10.58 -25.86
N ALA A 83 13.81 9.89 -25.88
CA ALA A 83 12.50 10.52 -25.91
C ALA A 83 12.25 11.37 -24.66
N ILE A 84 12.54 10.84 -23.47
CA ILE A 84 12.41 11.59 -22.21
C ILE A 84 13.40 12.76 -22.18
N LYS A 85 14.66 12.53 -22.57
CA LYS A 85 15.67 13.61 -22.63
C LYS A 85 15.24 14.77 -23.54
N ALA A 86 14.58 14.47 -24.68
CA ALA A 86 14.09 15.50 -25.60
C ALA A 86 12.99 16.38 -25.01
N LEU A 87 12.24 15.90 -24.01
CA LEU A 87 11.25 16.68 -23.26
C LEU A 87 11.90 17.71 -22.31
N LYS A 88 13.19 17.55 -22.01
CA LYS A 88 13.96 18.37 -21.05
C LYS A 88 13.20 18.52 -19.70
N PRO A 89 12.82 17.41 -19.03
CA PRO A 89 12.17 17.54 -17.73
C PRO A 89 13.12 18.09 -16.69
N ASP A 90 12.57 18.79 -15.70
CA ASP A 90 13.33 19.24 -14.53
C ASP A 90 13.73 18.03 -13.67
N ILE A 91 12.77 17.13 -13.45
CA ILE A 91 12.98 15.92 -12.64
C ILE A 91 12.45 14.69 -13.39
N LEU A 92 13.25 13.62 -13.40
CA LEU A 92 12.82 12.27 -13.71
C LEU A 92 12.65 11.49 -12.41
N VAL A 93 11.42 11.09 -12.09
CA VAL A 93 11.11 10.25 -10.93
C VAL A 93 11.05 8.79 -11.35
N ILE A 94 11.79 7.93 -10.67
CA ILE A 94 11.81 6.49 -10.92
C ILE A 94 11.39 5.74 -9.67
N LYS A 95 10.27 5.01 -9.72
CA LYS A 95 9.92 4.08 -8.65
C LYS A 95 10.68 2.78 -8.84
N PHE A 96 11.49 2.40 -7.84
CA PHE A 96 12.34 1.20 -7.89
C PHE A 96 11.90 0.20 -6.83
N TRP A 97 11.60 -1.03 -7.27
CA TRP A 97 11.03 -2.07 -6.40
C TRP A 97 11.73 -3.43 -6.49
N LEU A 98 12.55 -3.66 -7.55
CA LEU A 98 13.17 -4.96 -7.78
C LEU A 98 14.47 -4.80 -8.56
N PRO A 99 15.59 -5.43 -8.14
CA PRO A 99 16.88 -5.36 -8.84
C PRO A 99 16.85 -5.78 -10.32
N PHE A 100 15.96 -6.72 -10.70
CA PHE A 100 15.73 -7.09 -12.11
C PHE A 100 15.45 -5.88 -13.03
N MET A 101 14.84 -4.82 -12.50
CA MET A 101 14.54 -3.60 -13.27
C MET A 101 15.73 -2.64 -13.38
N ALA A 102 16.81 -2.87 -12.64
CA ALA A 102 17.95 -1.97 -12.62
C ALA A 102 18.59 -1.72 -13.98
N PRO A 103 18.81 -2.71 -14.87
CA PRO A 103 19.42 -2.48 -16.17
C PRO A 103 18.62 -1.51 -17.04
N CYS A 104 17.31 -1.71 -17.17
CA CYS A 104 16.46 -0.87 -18.02
C CYS A 104 16.27 0.54 -17.42
N LEU A 105 15.91 0.64 -16.14
CA LEU A 105 15.67 1.92 -15.46
C LEU A 105 16.97 2.73 -15.33
N GLY A 106 18.07 2.09 -14.94
CA GLY A 106 19.36 2.74 -14.82
C GLY A 106 19.95 3.22 -16.15
N ARG A 107 19.71 2.48 -17.24
CA ARG A 107 20.14 2.94 -18.59
C ARG A 107 19.37 4.17 -19.03
N VAL A 108 18.05 4.20 -18.83
CA VAL A 108 17.22 5.38 -19.14
C VAL A 108 17.67 6.56 -18.28
N ALA A 109 17.83 6.36 -16.96
CA ALA A 109 18.31 7.39 -16.02
C ALA A 109 19.59 8.06 -16.50
N ARG A 110 20.60 7.28 -16.86
CA ARG A 110 21.90 7.79 -17.36
C ARG A 110 21.80 8.61 -18.64
N ILE A 111 20.88 8.24 -19.54
CA ILE A 111 20.67 8.99 -20.79
C ILE A 111 20.01 10.34 -20.49
N VAL A 112 18.98 10.31 -19.66
CA VAL A 112 18.21 11.52 -19.29
C VAL A 112 19.07 12.50 -18.50
N LYS A 113 19.83 12.01 -17.54
CA LYS A 113 20.77 12.80 -16.70
C LYS A 113 21.78 13.59 -17.54
N ARG A 114 22.26 13.05 -18.66
CA ARG A 114 23.15 13.76 -19.60
C ARG A 114 22.49 14.98 -20.26
N GLY A 115 21.20 15.20 -20.04
CA GLY A 115 20.46 16.37 -20.51
C GLY A 115 20.33 17.47 -19.47
N GLY A 116 20.92 17.32 -18.27
CA GLY A 116 20.78 18.27 -17.16
C GLY A 116 19.58 17.97 -16.22
N THR A 117 18.76 16.98 -16.55
CA THR A 117 17.63 16.54 -15.72
C THR A 117 18.13 15.89 -14.43
N LYS A 118 17.57 16.25 -13.29
CA LYS A 118 17.79 15.55 -12.02
C LYS A 118 16.98 14.24 -11.99
N VAL A 119 17.60 13.16 -11.55
CA VAL A 119 16.98 11.85 -11.48
C VAL A 119 16.84 11.42 -10.04
N VAL A 120 15.61 11.31 -9.56
CA VAL A 120 15.26 10.89 -8.20
C VAL A 120 14.59 9.52 -8.22
N SER A 121 15.01 8.65 -7.32
CA SER A 121 14.37 7.35 -7.15
C SER A 121 13.57 7.28 -5.86
N ILE A 122 12.30 6.84 -5.96
CA ILE A 122 11.50 6.38 -4.83
C ILE A 122 11.76 4.90 -4.67
N LEU A 123 12.26 4.48 -3.52
CA LEU A 123 12.66 3.10 -3.23
C LEU A 123 11.56 2.38 -2.44
N ASP A 124 11.02 1.30 -3.00
CA ASP A 124 10.22 0.34 -2.25
C ASP A 124 11.12 -0.66 -1.53
N ASN A 125 12.08 -1.23 -2.26
CA ASN A 125 13.12 -2.11 -1.75
C ASN A 125 14.37 -1.95 -2.62
N ILE A 126 15.54 -1.90 -2.01
CA ILE A 126 16.82 -1.96 -2.72
C ILE A 126 17.45 -3.35 -2.61
N ILE A 127 17.21 -4.01 -1.48
CA ILE A 127 17.54 -5.41 -1.23
C ILE A 127 16.21 -6.18 -1.23
N PRO A 128 16.00 -7.14 -2.14
CA PRO A 128 14.78 -7.93 -2.15
C PRO A 128 14.74 -8.89 -0.96
N HIS A 129 13.54 -9.24 -0.48
CA HIS A 129 13.37 -10.24 0.57
C HIS A 129 13.86 -11.63 0.15
N GLU A 130 13.71 -11.96 -1.13
CA GLU A 130 14.27 -13.18 -1.72
C GLU A 130 15.55 -12.83 -2.49
N HIS A 131 16.70 -13.15 -1.90
CA HIS A 131 18.00 -12.87 -2.50
C HIS A 131 18.27 -13.75 -3.72
N ARG A 132 18.71 -13.11 -4.81
CA ARG A 132 19.15 -13.78 -6.03
C ARG A 132 20.58 -13.38 -6.38
N PRO A 133 21.36 -14.30 -7.01
CA PRO A 133 22.68 -13.96 -7.51
C PRO A 133 22.61 -12.72 -8.43
N GLY A 134 23.44 -11.72 -8.15
CA GLY A 134 23.50 -10.48 -8.96
C GLY A 134 22.69 -9.30 -8.41
N ASP A 135 21.79 -9.48 -7.45
CA ASP A 135 20.94 -8.39 -6.91
C ASP A 135 21.79 -7.22 -6.39
N ARG A 136 22.90 -7.49 -5.68
CA ARG A 136 23.82 -6.44 -5.21
C ARG A 136 24.49 -5.68 -6.35
N LEU A 137 24.85 -6.35 -7.42
CA LEU A 137 25.44 -5.72 -8.61
C LEU A 137 24.45 -4.80 -9.29
N PHE A 138 23.22 -5.27 -9.47
CA PHE A 138 22.12 -4.52 -10.06
C PHE A 138 21.72 -3.33 -9.18
N GLY A 139 21.64 -3.50 -7.87
CA GLY A 139 21.40 -2.40 -6.91
C GLY A 139 22.49 -1.33 -7.02
N ARG A 140 23.78 -1.72 -7.04
CA ARG A 140 24.90 -0.76 -7.23
C ARG A 140 24.86 -0.05 -8.59
N TYR A 141 24.50 -0.77 -9.65
CA TYR A 141 24.36 -0.16 -10.97
C TYR A 141 23.26 0.90 -10.98
N PHE A 142 22.11 0.59 -10.38
CA PHE A 142 20.97 1.50 -10.32
C PHE A 142 21.27 2.73 -9.44
N THR A 143 21.76 2.53 -8.22
CA THR A 143 22.07 3.64 -7.31
C THR A 143 23.07 4.63 -7.89
N ARG A 144 24.05 4.15 -8.66
CA ARG A 144 25.00 5.01 -9.41
C ARG A 144 24.35 5.78 -10.56
N SER A 145 23.16 5.40 -10.99
CA SER A 145 22.49 6.00 -12.16
C SER A 145 21.58 7.17 -11.80
N VAL A 146 21.22 7.36 -10.53
CA VAL A 146 20.34 8.41 -10.03
C VAL A 146 21.08 9.46 -9.22
N ASP A 147 20.43 10.60 -8.94
CA ASP A 147 21.02 11.74 -8.23
C ASP A 147 20.59 11.82 -6.77
N GLY A 148 19.39 11.33 -6.44
CA GLY A 148 18.85 11.34 -5.10
C GLY A 148 17.83 10.24 -4.86
N PHE A 149 17.46 10.05 -3.61
CA PHE A 149 16.58 8.97 -3.16
C PHE A 149 15.49 9.46 -2.22
N VAL A 150 14.32 8.86 -2.33
CA VAL A 150 13.27 8.90 -1.32
C VAL A 150 13.05 7.47 -0.83
N ALA A 151 13.23 7.21 0.45
CA ALA A 151 12.95 5.92 1.09
C ALA A 151 11.66 6.01 1.91
N MET A 152 10.83 4.97 1.85
CA MET A 152 9.51 4.97 2.51
C MET A 152 9.47 4.21 3.83
N SER A 153 10.59 3.57 4.24
CA SER A 153 10.78 2.97 5.56
C SER A 153 12.21 3.16 6.02
N ASP A 154 12.43 3.09 7.33
CA ASP A 154 13.77 3.18 7.92
C ASP A 154 14.65 2.01 7.49
N SER A 155 14.09 0.81 7.35
CA SER A 155 14.82 -0.37 6.86
C SER A 155 15.35 -0.19 5.44
N VAL A 156 14.58 0.42 4.53
CA VAL A 156 15.05 0.73 3.16
C VAL A 156 16.12 1.81 3.17
N LEU A 157 16.05 2.76 4.10
CA LEU A 157 17.07 3.80 4.26
C LEU A 157 18.38 3.20 4.79
N GLU A 158 18.32 2.25 5.72
CA GLU A 158 19.47 1.50 6.21
C GLU A 158 20.08 0.63 5.11
N ASP A 159 19.25 -0.10 4.36
CA ASP A 159 19.72 -0.91 3.23
C ASP A 159 20.43 -0.06 2.18
N LEU A 160 19.95 1.15 1.91
CA LEU A 160 20.58 2.08 0.97
C LEU A 160 22.01 2.42 1.38
N ASN A 161 22.35 2.46 2.66
CA ASN A 161 23.72 2.74 3.15
C ASN A 161 24.75 1.72 2.65
N GLN A 162 24.33 0.51 2.27
CA GLN A 162 25.22 -0.50 1.68
C GLN A 162 25.60 -0.18 0.23
N PHE A 163 24.91 0.75 -0.42
CA PHE A 163 25.08 1.08 -1.84
C PHE A 163 25.55 2.53 -2.08
N ASP A 164 25.05 3.47 -1.29
CA ASP A 164 25.37 4.90 -1.40
C ASP A 164 25.23 5.57 -0.03
N THR A 165 26.19 6.41 0.33
CA THR A 165 26.19 7.18 1.59
C THR A 165 26.31 8.68 1.37
N VAL A 166 26.39 9.14 0.11
CA VAL A 166 26.77 10.51 -0.24
C VAL A 166 25.62 11.32 -0.83
N LYS A 167 24.82 10.68 -1.71
CA LYS A 167 23.75 11.39 -2.43
C LYS A 167 22.61 11.82 -1.50
N PRO A 168 21.89 12.89 -1.86
CA PRO A 168 20.69 13.31 -1.15
C PRO A 168 19.72 12.11 -0.93
N ARG A 169 19.26 11.97 0.29
CA ARG A 169 18.28 10.97 0.68
C ARG A 169 17.24 11.57 1.62
N VAL A 170 15.99 11.33 1.37
CA VAL A 170 14.88 11.85 2.14
C VAL A 170 14.03 10.69 2.60
N PHE A 171 13.74 10.63 3.90
CA PHE A 171 12.72 9.73 4.44
C PHE A 171 11.35 10.36 4.21
N CYS A 172 10.42 9.59 3.65
CA CYS A 172 9.03 9.98 3.50
C CYS A 172 8.16 8.75 3.66
N ARG A 173 7.30 8.74 4.67
CA ARG A 173 6.37 7.64 4.88
C ARG A 173 5.53 7.38 3.63
N HIS A 174 5.18 6.11 3.41
CA HIS A 174 4.32 5.73 2.29
C HIS A 174 3.00 6.52 2.34
N PRO A 175 2.63 7.26 1.29
CA PRO A 175 1.37 8.01 1.27
C PRO A 175 0.14 7.10 1.39
N LEU A 176 -0.99 7.69 1.80
CA LEU A 176 -2.25 6.96 1.93
C LEU A 176 -2.74 6.41 0.60
N TYR A 177 -3.35 5.24 0.65
CA TYR A 177 -4.19 4.75 -0.44
C TYR A 177 -5.54 5.47 -0.38
N ASP A 178 -5.71 6.52 -1.16
CA ASP A 178 -6.90 7.36 -1.25
C ASP A 178 -7.73 7.15 -2.53
N ASN A 179 -7.43 6.09 -3.27
CA ASN A 179 -8.06 5.73 -4.53
C ASN A 179 -9.37 4.94 -4.40
N PHE A 180 -9.84 4.68 -3.17
CA PHE A 180 -11.07 3.93 -2.91
C PHE A 180 -12.33 4.83 -2.84
N GLY A 181 -12.24 6.06 -3.34
CA GLY A 181 -13.33 7.03 -3.38
C GLY A 181 -13.55 7.79 -2.07
N ALA A 182 -14.56 8.63 -2.07
CA ALA A 182 -14.95 9.41 -0.90
C ALA A 182 -15.53 8.51 0.20
N LYS A 183 -15.40 8.94 1.45
CA LYS A 183 -16.00 8.23 2.60
C LYS A 183 -17.49 8.09 2.41
N ALA A 184 -18.01 6.88 2.60
CA ALA A 184 -19.42 6.64 2.72
C ALA A 184 -19.88 6.85 4.18
N SER A 185 -21.07 7.35 4.39
CA SER A 185 -21.64 7.41 5.74
C SER A 185 -21.86 6.01 6.30
N ARG A 186 -21.93 5.89 7.65
CA ARG A 186 -22.25 4.62 8.29
C ARG A 186 -23.60 4.08 7.81
N GLU A 187 -24.62 4.93 7.75
CA GLU A 187 -25.96 4.53 7.31
C GLU A 187 -25.98 4.03 5.87
N GLU A 188 -25.36 4.75 4.94
CA GLU A 188 -25.18 4.34 3.54
C GLU A 188 -24.45 2.97 3.46
N SER A 189 -23.40 2.81 4.23
CA SER A 189 -22.57 1.60 4.24
C SER A 189 -23.33 0.38 4.78
N LEU A 190 -24.02 0.53 5.89
CA LEU A 190 -24.82 -0.53 6.48
C LEU A 190 -25.96 -0.96 5.55
N LYS A 191 -26.64 0.01 4.92
CA LYS A 191 -27.69 -0.24 3.93
C LYS A 191 -27.14 -0.99 2.72
N PHE A 192 -26.00 -0.54 2.16
CA PHE A 192 -25.36 -1.18 1.00
C PHE A 192 -24.98 -2.64 1.29
N LEU A 193 -24.43 -2.90 2.48
CA LEU A 193 -24.00 -4.23 2.87
C LEU A 193 -25.12 -5.13 3.41
N GLY A 194 -26.34 -4.58 3.59
CA GLY A 194 -27.47 -5.32 4.18
C GLY A 194 -27.26 -5.63 5.66
N LEU A 195 -26.63 -4.73 6.42
CA LEU A 195 -26.27 -4.90 7.81
C LEU A 195 -27.25 -4.17 8.75
N ASP A 196 -27.42 -4.70 9.96
CA ASP A 196 -28.30 -4.14 10.99
C ASP A 196 -27.69 -2.85 11.58
N PRO A 197 -28.37 -1.68 11.50
CA PRO A 197 -27.88 -0.42 12.05
C PRO A 197 -27.75 -0.41 13.58
N GLY A 198 -28.46 -1.30 14.29
CA GLY A 198 -28.38 -1.44 15.75
C GLY A 198 -27.14 -2.21 16.23
N GLN A 199 -26.34 -2.76 15.35
CA GLN A 199 -25.13 -3.51 15.68
C GLN A 199 -23.88 -2.65 15.56
N ARG A 200 -22.81 -3.00 16.30
CA ARG A 200 -21.45 -2.52 16.10
C ARG A 200 -20.66 -3.54 15.30
N TYR A 201 -19.64 -3.08 14.55
CA TYR A 201 -18.93 -3.96 13.63
C TYR A 201 -17.41 -3.82 13.75
N MET A 202 -16.73 -4.97 13.88
CA MET A 202 -15.30 -5.10 13.60
C MET A 202 -15.11 -5.51 12.14
N LEU A 203 -14.05 -5.06 11.49
CA LEU A 203 -13.73 -5.45 10.12
C LEU A 203 -12.35 -6.11 10.03
N PHE A 204 -12.31 -7.33 9.52
CA PHE A 204 -11.13 -7.96 8.95
C PHE A 204 -11.20 -7.84 7.42
N PHE A 205 -10.16 -7.27 6.80
CA PHE A 205 -10.22 -6.90 5.37
C PHE A 205 -9.05 -7.43 4.54
N GLY A 206 -9.34 -7.73 3.26
CA GLY A 206 -8.39 -8.06 2.20
C GLY A 206 -8.13 -9.55 2.04
N LEU A 207 -7.28 -9.92 1.06
CA LEU A 207 -7.00 -11.32 0.71
C LEU A 207 -6.67 -12.15 1.95
N ILE A 208 -7.45 -13.21 2.20
CA ILE A 208 -7.36 -14.02 3.42
C ILE A 208 -6.25 -15.05 3.25
N ARG A 209 -5.20 -14.91 4.07
CA ARG A 209 -4.03 -15.81 4.13
C ARG A 209 -3.70 -16.13 5.58
N ASP A 210 -3.06 -17.25 5.83
CA ASP A 210 -2.73 -17.73 7.18
C ASP A 210 -1.95 -16.71 8.02
N TYR A 211 -0.97 -16.04 7.42
CA TYR A 211 -0.17 -15.05 8.11
C TYR A 211 -0.97 -13.84 8.60
N LYS A 212 -2.16 -13.60 8.04
CA LYS A 212 -3.04 -12.50 8.46
C LYS A 212 -3.82 -12.80 9.74
N GLY A 213 -3.75 -14.02 10.25
CA GLY A 213 -4.20 -14.36 11.59
C GLY A 213 -5.71 -14.32 11.81
N LEU A 214 -6.55 -14.57 10.78
CA LEU A 214 -8.00 -14.66 10.97
C LEU A 214 -8.38 -15.69 12.03
N ASP A 215 -7.61 -16.78 12.14
CA ASP A 215 -7.78 -17.79 13.19
C ASP A 215 -7.56 -17.23 14.61
N LEU A 216 -6.59 -16.32 14.78
CA LEU A 216 -6.39 -15.62 16.06
C LEU A 216 -7.58 -14.73 16.40
N LEU A 217 -8.12 -14.03 15.38
CA LEU A 217 -9.27 -13.14 15.59
C LEU A 217 -10.53 -13.93 15.93
N LEU A 218 -10.79 -15.04 15.26
CA LEU A 218 -11.95 -15.90 15.58
C LEU A 218 -11.85 -16.46 17.01
N LYS A 219 -10.66 -16.89 17.45
CA LYS A 219 -10.42 -17.32 18.84
C LYS A 219 -10.62 -16.15 19.82
N ALA A 220 -10.11 -14.97 19.53
CA ALA A 220 -10.31 -13.78 20.35
C ALA A 220 -11.80 -13.41 20.46
N TYR A 221 -12.51 -13.49 19.35
CA TYR A 221 -13.93 -13.13 19.29
C TYR A 221 -14.86 -14.17 19.98
N ALA A 222 -14.36 -15.38 20.21
CA ALA A 222 -15.07 -16.40 21.01
C ALA A 222 -15.13 -16.07 22.51
N ASP A 223 -14.42 -15.03 22.99
CA ASP A 223 -14.51 -14.58 24.37
C ASP A 223 -15.96 -14.22 24.74
N SER A 224 -16.41 -14.73 25.87
CA SER A 224 -17.80 -14.60 26.33
C SER A 224 -18.27 -13.15 26.51
N ARG A 225 -17.34 -12.21 26.71
CA ARG A 225 -17.62 -10.77 26.83
C ARG A 225 -18.31 -10.22 25.57
N PHE A 226 -17.92 -10.67 24.37
CA PHE A 226 -18.51 -10.21 23.09
C PHE A 226 -19.98 -10.60 22.92
N ARG A 227 -20.42 -11.70 23.54
CA ARG A 227 -21.83 -12.13 23.45
C ARG A 227 -22.80 -11.11 24.04
N LYS A 228 -22.32 -10.24 24.95
CA LYS A 228 -23.10 -9.21 25.62
C LYS A 228 -23.01 -7.83 24.96
N MET A 229 -22.07 -7.66 24.01
CA MET A 229 -21.70 -6.34 23.48
C MET A 229 -22.43 -5.92 22.22
N ASN A 230 -23.30 -6.76 21.66
CA ASN A 230 -23.97 -6.48 20.38
C ASN A 230 -22.99 -6.05 19.26
N VAL A 231 -21.87 -6.78 19.14
CA VAL A 231 -20.80 -6.54 18.16
C VAL A 231 -20.76 -7.72 17.19
N LYS A 232 -20.66 -7.46 15.89
CA LYS A 232 -20.44 -8.48 14.84
C LYS A 232 -19.09 -8.31 14.17
N LEU A 233 -18.54 -9.41 13.64
CA LEU A 233 -17.33 -9.41 12.86
C LEU A 233 -17.68 -9.50 11.37
N ILE A 234 -17.26 -8.50 10.58
CA ILE A 234 -17.26 -8.58 9.12
C ILE A 234 -15.91 -9.12 8.68
N VAL A 235 -15.92 -10.22 7.92
CA VAL A 235 -14.74 -10.75 7.22
C VAL A 235 -14.95 -10.49 5.74
N ALA A 236 -14.20 -9.54 5.18
CA ALA A 236 -14.36 -9.10 3.80
C ALA A 236 -13.07 -9.33 2.99
N GLY A 237 -13.16 -10.18 1.98
CA GLY A 237 -12.08 -10.51 1.06
C GLY A 237 -12.02 -11.97 0.66
N GLU A 238 -11.37 -12.20 -0.48
CA GLU A 238 -11.24 -13.52 -1.09
C GLU A 238 -10.28 -14.41 -0.30
N PHE A 239 -10.60 -15.68 -0.17
CA PHE A 239 -9.69 -16.69 0.37
C PHE A 239 -8.63 -17.07 -0.66
N TYR A 240 -7.35 -16.99 -0.26
CA TYR A 240 -6.26 -17.48 -1.11
C TYR A 240 -6.23 -19.00 -1.20
N SER A 241 -6.56 -19.68 -0.10
CA SER A 241 -6.68 -21.13 0.01
C SER A 241 -7.41 -21.53 1.30
N GLY A 242 -8.12 -22.69 1.27
CA GLY A 242 -8.60 -23.38 2.47
C GLY A 242 -9.57 -22.56 3.32
N SER A 243 -10.72 -22.16 2.76
CA SER A 243 -11.79 -21.46 3.49
C SER A 243 -12.45 -22.34 4.55
N GLU A 244 -12.52 -23.66 4.33
CA GLU A 244 -13.25 -24.64 5.12
C GLU A 244 -12.83 -24.60 6.60
N LYS A 245 -11.53 -24.48 6.86
CA LYS A 245 -11.01 -24.42 8.24
C LYS A 245 -11.58 -23.27 9.06
N TYR A 246 -11.87 -22.13 8.43
CA TYR A 246 -12.41 -20.96 9.14
C TYR A 246 -13.90 -21.10 9.43
N PHE A 247 -14.66 -21.70 8.52
CA PHE A 247 -16.08 -22.04 8.77
C PHE A 247 -16.23 -23.12 9.83
N GLU A 248 -15.35 -24.13 9.84
CA GLU A 248 -15.30 -25.11 10.92
C GLU A 248 -14.95 -24.48 12.27
N MET A 249 -13.98 -23.55 12.29
CA MET A 249 -13.65 -22.81 13.51
C MET A 249 -14.82 -21.96 14.01
N GLU A 250 -15.54 -21.25 13.13
CA GLU A 250 -16.72 -20.48 13.49
C GLU A 250 -17.74 -21.38 14.25
N LYS A 251 -18.03 -22.55 13.70
CA LYS A 251 -18.94 -23.53 14.30
C LYS A 251 -18.40 -24.08 15.63
N GLN A 252 -17.14 -24.51 15.68
CA GLN A 252 -16.53 -25.05 16.90
C GLN A 252 -16.48 -24.04 18.04
N LEU A 253 -16.30 -22.75 17.72
CA LEU A 253 -16.23 -21.65 18.66
C LEU A 253 -17.61 -21.07 19.02
N GLY A 254 -18.70 -21.58 18.40
CA GLY A 254 -20.06 -21.11 18.62
C GLY A 254 -20.28 -19.67 18.17
N LEU A 255 -19.66 -19.25 17.07
CA LEU A 255 -19.73 -17.90 16.50
C LEU A 255 -20.77 -17.79 15.35
N GLU A 256 -21.56 -18.85 15.12
CA GLU A 256 -22.58 -18.88 14.07
C GLU A 256 -23.55 -17.70 14.22
N GLY A 257 -23.76 -16.97 13.12
CA GLY A 257 -24.58 -15.75 13.10
C GLY A 257 -23.93 -14.50 13.72
N MET A 258 -22.72 -14.62 14.28
CA MET A 258 -21.94 -13.50 14.79
C MET A 258 -20.91 -12.98 13.75
N VAL A 259 -20.52 -13.81 12.79
CA VAL A 259 -19.60 -13.46 11.69
C VAL A 259 -20.39 -13.22 10.42
N VAL A 260 -20.13 -12.10 9.76
CA VAL A 260 -20.68 -11.75 8.45
C VAL A 260 -19.59 -11.97 7.40
N TRP A 261 -19.73 -13.05 6.64
CA TRP A 261 -18.79 -13.41 5.59
C TRP A 261 -19.09 -12.68 4.28
N LYS A 262 -18.12 -11.95 3.77
CA LYS A 262 -18.08 -11.34 2.43
C LYS A 262 -16.85 -11.91 1.72
N SER A 263 -16.90 -13.20 1.41
CA SER A 263 -15.73 -14.01 0.97
C SER A 263 -15.40 -13.90 -0.52
N ASP A 264 -16.09 -13.02 -1.24
CA ASP A 264 -15.75 -12.67 -2.62
C ASP A 264 -14.74 -11.53 -2.68
N PHE A 265 -14.15 -11.33 -3.87
CA PHE A 265 -13.33 -10.16 -4.14
C PHE A 265 -14.15 -8.88 -3.94
N VAL A 266 -13.66 -7.98 -3.10
CA VAL A 266 -14.30 -6.68 -2.87
C VAL A 266 -13.79 -5.69 -3.93
N PRO A 267 -14.64 -5.21 -4.85
CA PRO A 267 -14.25 -4.19 -5.83
C PRO A 267 -13.78 -2.89 -5.15
N ASP A 268 -12.84 -2.18 -5.75
CA ASP A 268 -12.29 -0.93 -5.19
C ASP A 268 -13.38 0.11 -4.88
N SER A 269 -14.43 0.17 -5.70
CA SER A 269 -15.60 1.04 -5.49
C SER A 269 -16.45 0.69 -4.25
N GLU A 270 -16.34 -0.55 -3.75
CA GLU A 270 -17.11 -1.06 -2.61
C GLU A 270 -16.33 -1.04 -1.30
N VAL A 271 -15.01 -0.89 -1.35
CA VAL A 271 -14.15 -0.83 -0.16
C VAL A 271 -14.63 0.24 0.82
N ARG A 272 -15.06 1.40 0.33
CA ARG A 272 -15.59 2.51 1.15
C ARG A 272 -16.77 2.10 2.02
N TYR A 273 -17.59 1.16 1.57
CA TYR A 273 -18.74 0.67 2.35
C TYR A 273 -18.31 -0.30 3.45
N CYS A 274 -17.34 -1.18 3.17
CA CYS A 274 -16.81 -2.08 4.19
C CYS A 274 -16.19 -1.28 5.35
N PHE A 275 -15.36 -0.29 5.02
CA PHE A 275 -14.75 0.57 6.03
C PHE A 275 -15.77 1.51 6.67
N GLY A 276 -16.72 2.06 5.90
CA GLY A 276 -17.78 2.94 6.42
C GLY A 276 -18.64 2.27 7.49
N ALA A 277 -18.97 0.99 7.31
CA ALA A 277 -19.76 0.20 8.27
C ALA A 277 -19.00 -0.14 9.55
N ALA A 278 -17.67 -0.26 9.51
CA ALA A 278 -16.86 -0.71 10.63
C ALA A 278 -16.64 0.37 11.68
N ASP A 279 -16.58 -0.04 12.94
CA ASP A 279 -16.17 0.79 14.08
C ASP A 279 -14.65 0.68 14.30
N ILE A 280 -14.05 -0.49 14.08
CA ILE A 280 -12.61 -0.76 14.20
C ILE A 280 -12.14 -1.74 13.12
N ILE A 281 -10.94 -1.52 12.60
CA ILE A 281 -10.27 -2.42 11.65
C ILE A 281 -9.31 -3.31 12.43
N VAL A 282 -9.39 -4.62 12.24
CA VAL A 282 -8.59 -5.60 12.99
C VAL A 282 -7.62 -6.32 12.07
N GLN A 283 -6.32 -6.20 12.34
CA GLN A 283 -5.24 -6.81 11.59
C GLN A 283 -4.37 -7.68 12.50
N PRO A 284 -4.84 -8.90 12.85
CA PRO A 284 -4.21 -9.78 13.84
C PRO A 284 -3.06 -10.61 13.21
N TYR A 285 -2.21 -9.95 12.43
CA TYR A 285 -1.21 -10.62 11.61
C TYR A 285 -0.19 -11.37 12.46
N LYS A 286 0.24 -12.55 11.99
CA LYS A 286 1.30 -13.36 12.61
C LYS A 286 2.67 -12.92 12.14
N SER A 287 2.75 -12.36 10.93
CA SER A 287 3.94 -11.75 10.36
C SER A 287 3.55 -10.70 9.32
N ALA A 288 4.30 -9.63 9.21
CA ALA A 288 4.10 -8.62 8.19
C ALA A 288 5.37 -7.79 8.01
N THR A 289 5.59 -7.22 6.83
CA THR A 289 6.52 -6.11 6.62
C THR A 289 5.79 -4.79 6.66
N GLN A 290 4.70 -4.67 5.92
CA GLN A 290 3.77 -3.53 5.88
C GLN A 290 2.37 -4.03 5.54
N SER A 291 1.36 -3.18 5.74
CA SER A 291 -0.02 -3.50 5.35
C SER A 291 -0.67 -2.33 4.62
N GLY A 292 -1.19 -2.58 3.42
CA GLY A 292 -2.03 -1.62 2.71
C GLY A 292 -3.35 -1.32 3.45
N VAL A 293 -3.81 -2.26 4.28
CA VAL A 293 -5.06 -2.11 5.05
C VAL A 293 -4.93 -1.01 6.10
N THR A 294 -3.75 -0.82 6.71
CA THR A 294 -3.50 0.32 7.63
C THR A 294 -3.65 1.66 6.91
N GLN A 295 -3.15 1.76 5.67
CA GLN A 295 -3.26 2.98 4.87
C GLN A 295 -4.71 3.28 4.48
N ILE A 296 -5.48 2.25 4.14
CA ILE A 296 -6.91 2.38 3.84
C ILE A 296 -7.68 2.79 5.11
N ALA A 297 -7.34 2.22 6.27
CA ALA A 297 -7.96 2.60 7.55
C ALA A 297 -7.70 4.07 7.89
N TYR A 298 -6.49 4.57 7.69
CA TYR A 298 -6.18 6.01 7.82
C TYR A 298 -6.99 6.87 6.84
N HIS A 299 -7.13 6.43 5.58
CA HIS A 299 -7.94 7.17 4.60
C HIS A 299 -9.37 7.33 5.06
N PHE A 300 -10.00 6.23 5.52
CA PHE A 300 -11.37 6.23 6.03
C PHE A 300 -11.52 6.63 7.51
N GLU A 301 -10.43 7.02 8.17
CA GLU A 301 -10.40 7.50 9.56
C GLU A 301 -10.97 6.47 10.54
N LYS A 302 -10.58 5.21 10.37
CA LYS A 302 -11.04 4.11 11.22
C LYS A 302 -9.97 3.70 12.23
N PRO A 303 -10.33 3.60 13.52
CA PRO A 303 -9.48 3.00 14.54
C PRO A 303 -8.97 1.63 14.12
N MET A 304 -7.78 1.27 14.58
CA MET A 304 -7.13 0.02 14.21
C MET A 304 -6.70 -0.77 15.42
N LEU A 305 -6.84 -2.09 15.35
CA LEU A 305 -6.06 -3.01 16.16
C LEU A 305 -5.08 -3.74 15.26
N VAL A 306 -3.81 -3.67 15.56
CA VAL A 306 -2.74 -4.40 14.87
C VAL A 306 -1.94 -5.23 15.85
N THR A 307 -1.33 -6.29 15.38
CA THR A 307 -0.34 -7.04 16.15
C THR A 307 1.04 -6.42 16.02
N ASN A 308 1.87 -6.59 17.06
CA ASN A 308 3.25 -6.11 17.12
C ASN A 308 4.17 -7.01 16.26
N VAL A 309 3.97 -6.95 14.93
CA VAL A 309 4.77 -7.72 13.96
C VAL A 309 5.24 -6.81 12.83
N GLY A 310 6.52 -6.91 12.48
CA GLY A 310 7.14 -6.13 11.41
C GLY A 310 6.91 -4.64 11.57
N GLY A 311 6.58 -3.93 10.49
CA GLY A 311 6.38 -2.48 10.48
C GLY A 311 4.97 -2.00 10.89
N LEU A 312 4.08 -2.87 11.37
CA LEU A 312 2.70 -2.45 11.72
C LEU A 312 2.67 -1.50 12.91
N ALA A 313 3.45 -1.79 13.95
CA ALA A 313 3.54 -0.95 15.14
C ALA A 313 4.11 0.45 14.86
N GLU A 314 4.97 0.59 13.83
CA GLU A 314 5.53 1.88 13.41
C GLU A 314 4.46 2.80 12.79
N ILE A 315 3.45 2.21 12.16
CA ILE A 315 2.39 2.93 11.43
C ILE A 315 1.20 3.21 12.34
N VAL A 316 0.98 2.39 13.37
CA VAL A 316 -0.15 2.49 14.30
C VAL A 316 0.37 2.85 15.69
N PRO A 317 0.51 4.14 16.06
CA PRO A 317 0.87 4.55 17.41
C PRO A 317 -0.15 4.03 18.43
N ASP A 318 0.32 3.14 19.34
CA ASP A 318 -0.50 2.52 20.38
C ASP A 318 -1.16 3.55 21.30
N GLY A 319 -2.42 3.32 21.63
CA GLY A 319 -3.23 4.23 22.48
C GLY A 319 -3.62 5.56 21.81
N LYS A 320 -3.12 5.85 20.60
CA LYS A 320 -3.40 7.11 19.88
C LYS A 320 -4.37 6.92 18.71
N VAL A 321 -4.14 5.91 17.87
CA VAL A 321 -4.96 5.62 16.68
C VAL A 321 -5.64 4.26 16.77
N GLY A 322 -5.38 3.54 17.84
CA GLY A 322 -5.85 2.19 18.09
C GLY A 322 -4.93 1.45 19.04
N TYR A 323 -4.82 0.14 18.85
CA TYR A 323 -4.03 -0.75 19.71
C TYR A 323 -2.93 -1.47 18.93
N VAL A 324 -1.79 -1.65 19.59
CA VAL A 324 -0.72 -2.56 19.18
C VAL A 324 -0.60 -3.65 20.23
N VAL A 325 -0.89 -4.90 19.88
CA VAL A 325 -0.90 -6.03 20.81
C VAL A 325 -0.03 -7.16 20.30
N GLU A 326 0.42 -8.04 21.20
CA GLU A 326 1.09 -9.27 20.78
C GLU A 326 0.13 -10.17 19.96
N PRO A 327 0.63 -11.02 19.02
CA PRO A 327 -0.19 -11.90 18.20
C PRO A 327 -0.76 -13.08 19.00
N ASP A 328 -1.57 -12.74 19.98
CA ASP A 328 -2.21 -13.63 20.95
C ASP A 328 -3.70 -13.33 21.04
N SER A 329 -4.54 -14.37 21.02
CA SER A 329 -5.99 -14.21 20.98
C SER A 329 -6.57 -13.55 22.24
N ALA A 330 -5.98 -13.77 23.43
CA ALA A 330 -6.44 -13.14 24.67
C ALA A 330 -6.11 -11.65 24.66
N ARG A 331 -4.91 -11.26 24.23
CA ARG A 331 -4.52 -9.84 24.11
C ARG A 331 -5.37 -9.09 23.09
N ILE A 332 -5.68 -9.74 21.96
CA ILE A 332 -6.59 -9.19 20.94
C ILE A 332 -7.99 -9.00 21.54
N ALA A 333 -8.50 -10.00 22.27
CA ALA A 333 -9.80 -9.92 22.93
C ALA A 333 -9.85 -8.78 23.95
N ASP A 334 -8.86 -8.66 24.84
CA ASP A 334 -8.82 -7.61 25.87
C ASP A 334 -8.84 -6.21 25.27
N ALA A 335 -8.05 -5.95 24.22
CA ALA A 335 -8.01 -4.66 23.55
C ALA A 335 -9.32 -4.32 22.84
N LEU A 336 -9.95 -5.30 22.16
CA LEU A 336 -11.25 -5.10 21.51
C LEU A 336 -12.37 -4.89 22.53
N VAL A 337 -12.33 -5.57 23.67
CA VAL A 337 -13.27 -5.36 24.78
C VAL A 337 -13.12 -3.94 25.32
N ASP A 338 -11.88 -3.49 25.62
CA ASP A 338 -11.62 -2.11 26.04
C ASP A 338 -12.17 -1.08 25.04
N PHE A 339 -11.97 -1.33 23.73
CA PHE A 339 -12.47 -0.44 22.68
C PHE A 339 -13.98 -0.23 22.75
N PHE A 340 -14.73 -1.31 22.89
CA PHE A 340 -16.19 -1.27 22.84
C PHE A 340 -16.81 -0.86 24.20
N GLU A 341 -16.25 -1.31 25.33
CA GLU A 341 -16.75 -0.95 26.66
C GLU A 341 -16.50 0.53 27.01
N ASN A 342 -15.31 1.03 26.66
CA ASN A 342 -14.90 2.39 26.98
C ASN A 342 -15.14 3.39 25.83
N SER A 343 -15.85 3.00 24.77
CA SER A 343 -16.23 3.88 23.64
C SER A 343 -15.05 4.66 23.07
N ARG A 344 -13.91 3.98 22.81
CA ARG A 344 -12.65 4.60 22.37
C ARG A 344 -12.66 5.17 20.95
N GLN A 345 -13.75 5.02 20.21
CA GLN A 345 -13.79 5.38 18.79
C GLN A 345 -13.44 6.84 18.54
N ASP A 346 -14.04 7.78 19.26
CA ASP A 346 -13.83 9.21 19.04
C ASP A 346 -12.39 9.61 19.37
N GLN A 347 -11.87 9.12 20.53
CA GLN A 347 -10.49 9.35 20.94
C GLN A 347 -9.49 8.91 19.85
N PHE A 348 -9.65 7.70 19.30
CA PHE A 348 -8.76 7.20 18.28
C PHE A 348 -8.95 7.87 16.92
N THR A 349 -10.18 8.28 16.59
CA THR A 349 -10.45 9.06 15.37
C THR A 349 -9.74 10.42 15.41
N GLU A 350 -9.73 11.12 16.52
CA GLU A 350 -8.96 12.36 16.69
C GLU A 350 -7.45 12.11 16.51
N GLY A 351 -6.94 11.04 17.10
CA GLY A 351 -5.55 10.60 16.91
C GLY A 351 -5.23 10.34 15.43
N ILE A 352 -6.11 9.64 14.73
CA ILE A 352 -5.98 9.35 13.29
C ILE A 352 -5.95 10.65 12.48
N LEU A 353 -6.83 11.61 12.73
CA LEU A 353 -6.85 12.90 12.04
C LEU A 353 -5.55 13.69 12.22
N SER A 354 -4.91 13.56 13.37
CA SER A 354 -3.59 14.14 13.63
C SER A 354 -2.49 13.40 12.86
N GLU A 355 -2.45 12.06 13.00
CA GLU A 355 -1.37 11.22 12.45
C GLU A 355 -1.41 11.13 10.93
N LYS A 356 -2.58 11.07 10.29
CA LYS A 356 -2.68 10.90 8.84
C LYS A 356 -2.03 12.02 8.03
N LYS A 357 -1.81 13.21 8.63
CA LYS A 357 -1.16 14.35 7.96
C LYS A 357 0.26 14.03 7.48
N GLN A 358 0.96 13.15 8.19
CA GLN A 358 2.31 12.74 7.79
C GLN A 358 2.34 11.84 6.56
N TYR A 359 1.20 11.23 6.20
CA TYR A 359 1.04 10.36 5.04
C TYR A 359 0.43 11.07 3.82
N ALA A 360 0.37 12.42 3.82
CA ALA A 360 -0.17 13.18 2.70
C ALA A 360 0.73 13.04 1.46
N TRP A 361 0.12 12.92 0.27
CA TRP A 361 0.83 12.86 -1.00
C TRP A 361 1.71 14.08 -1.27
N SER A 362 1.30 15.25 -0.76
CA SER A 362 2.10 16.48 -0.83
C SER A 362 3.44 16.38 -0.09
N ASN A 363 3.57 15.51 0.92
CA ASN A 363 4.87 15.24 1.55
C ASN A 363 5.77 14.44 0.60
N MET A 364 5.22 13.50 -0.16
CA MET A 364 5.97 12.71 -1.14
C MET A 364 6.50 13.59 -2.28
N THR A 365 5.65 14.44 -2.87
CA THR A 365 6.09 15.36 -3.94
C THR A 365 7.16 16.34 -3.47
N ARG A 366 7.00 16.87 -2.25
CA ARG A 366 8.02 17.73 -1.59
C ARG A 366 9.33 16.97 -1.37
N SER A 367 9.26 15.73 -0.91
CA SER A 367 10.43 14.89 -0.68
C SER A 367 11.16 14.55 -1.98
N VAL A 368 10.44 14.32 -3.08
CA VAL A 368 11.03 14.14 -4.41
C VAL A 368 11.74 15.42 -4.86
N LYS A 369 11.10 16.58 -4.72
CA LYS A 369 11.72 17.88 -5.08
C LYS A 369 12.98 18.14 -4.25
N LYS A 370 12.93 17.88 -2.93
CA LYS A 370 14.07 18.01 -2.02
C LYS A 370 15.23 17.06 -2.36
N ALA A 371 14.93 15.82 -2.75
CA ALA A 371 15.97 14.86 -3.15
C ALA A 371 16.61 15.19 -4.51
N ALA A 372 16.06 16.14 -5.27
CA ALA A 372 16.59 16.63 -6.54
C ALA A 372 17.53 17.84 -6.38
N GLU A 373 17.56 18.47 -5.22
CA GLU A 373 18.47 19.59 -4.91
C GLU A 373 19.93 19.09 -4.82
#